data_1f10e56a9066e5314d21081796c8d554
#
_entry.id   1f10e56a9066e5314d21081796c8d554
#
_cell.length_a   1.000
_cell.length_b   1.000
_cell.length_c   1.000
_cell.angle_alpha   90.00
_cell.angle_beta   90.00
_cell.angle_gamma   90.00
#
_symmetry.space_group_name_H-M   'P 1'
#
loop_
_entity.id
_entity.type
_entity.pdbx_description
1 polymer ?
#
loop_
_entity_poly.entity_id
_entity_poly.type
_entity_poly.pdbx_seq_one_letter_code
_entity_poly.pdbx_strand_id
1 'polypeptide(L)'
;MKNKDQYVYEWDTDNFKKFKSGSLRSTDADGERFDLISPFGLVRLAKVYAEGAKKYGDRNWELGQPTDEILNHAERHLNLWKQGDRSEDHLAKVAWGMFAIMHFEKTKPKQ
;
A
#
# COMPACT_ATOMS: atom_id res chain seq x y z
N MET A 1 3.63 0.31 22.23
CA MET A 1 4.44 0.88 21.15
C MET A 1 5.71 1.49 21.74
N LYS A 2 6.83 1.25 21.10
CA LYS A 2 8.11 1.76 21.63
C LYS A 2 8.22 3.27 21.40
N ASN A 3 8.75 3.96 22.40
CA ASN A 3 9.01 5.38 22.28
C ASN A 3 10.19 5.59 21.32
N LYS A 4 10.07 6.51 20.40
CA LYS A 4 11.15 6.87 19.47
C LYS A 4 12.43 7.26 20.21
N ASP A 5 12.31 7.91 21.36
CA ASP A 5 13.45 8.39 22.13
C ASP A 5 14.29 7.27 22.69
N GLN A 6 13.80 6.02 22.69
CA GLN A 6 14.58 4.86 23.10
C GLN A 6 15.70 4.54 22.12
N TYR A 7 15.55 4.93 20.87
CA TYR A 7 16.45 4.58 19.79
C TYR A 7 17.29 5.74 19.28
N VAL A 8 16.77 6.95 19.41
CA VAL A 8 17.42 8.14 18.88
C VAL A 8 18.14 8.88 20.01
N TYR A 9 19.45 8.93 19.95
CA TYR A 9 20.27 9.63 20.94
C TYR A 9 20.22 11.14 20.74
N GLU A 10 20.39 11.57 19.51
CA GLU A 10 20.30 12.97 19.12
C GLU A 10 19.94 13.07 17.65
N TRP A 11 19.44 14.24 17.24
CA TRP A 11 19.11 14.50 15.86
C TRP A 11 20.10 15.48 15.26
N ASP A 12 20.63 15.11 14.10
CA ASP A 12 21.25 16.08 13.20
C ASP A 12 20.14 16.50 12.25
N THR A 13 19.67 17.73 12.42
CA THR A 13 18.51 18.22 11.66
C THR A 13 18.79 18.36 10.17
N ASP A 14 20.05 18.36 9.76
CA ASP A 14 20.38 18.60 8.36
C ASP A 14 20.51 17.33 7.55
N ASN A 15 21.18 16.30 8.06
CA ASN A 15 21.58 15.16 7.25
C ASN A 15 21.28 13.78 7.82
N PHE A 16 21.41 13.57 9.10
CA PHE A 16 21.28 12.22 9.67
C PHE A 16 20.90 12.25 11.13
N LYS A 17 20.50 11.08 11.62
CA LYS A 17 20.21 10.84 13.03
C LYS A 17 21.19 9.82 13.58
N LYS A 18 21.51 9.95 14.86
CA LYS A 18 22.43 9.08 15.57
C LYS A 18 21.65 8.32 16.65
N PHE A 19 21.84 7.01 16.69
CA PHE A 19 21.21 6.16 17.70
C PHE A 19 22.13 5.99 18.91
N LYS A 20 21.56 5.51 20.03
CA LYS A 20 22.33 5.29 21.26
C LYS A 20 23.50 4.34 21.05
N SER A 21 23.38 3.41 20.11
CA SER A 21 24.46 2.49 19.76
C SER A 21 25.63 3.16 19.05
N GLY A 22 25.47 4.41 18.63
CA GLY A 22 26.44 5.12 17.80
C GLY A 22 26.20 5.00 16.32
N SER A 23 25.23 4.16 15.91
CA SER A 23 24.89 3.99 14.50
C SER A 23 24.25 5.26 13.94
N LEU A 24 24.56 5.57 12.70
CA LEU A 24 24.04 6.74 12.00
C LEU A 24 23.14 6.30 10.86
N ARG A 25 22.14 7.14 10.54
CA ARG A 25 21.23 6.93 9.43
C ARG A 25 20.78 8.28 8.90
N SER A 26 20.48 8.34 7.58
CA SER A 26 19.93 9.54 6.98
C SER A 26 18.62 9.91 7.65
N THR A 27 18.35 11.20 7.79
CA THR A 27 17.06 11.64 8.32
C THR A 27 15.96 11.45 7.30
N ASP A 28 14.83 10.91 7.74
CA ASP A 28 13.65 10.64 6.91
C ASP A 28 12.50 11.58 7.27
N ALA A 29 12.80 12.78 7.78
CA ALA A 29 11.77 13.70 8.27
C ALA A 29 10.64 13.91 7.27
N ASP A 30 10.97 13.96 5.96
CA ASP A 30 10.01 14.15 4.88
C ASP A 30 9.74 12.87 4.09
N GLY A 31 10.20 11.73 4.61
CA GLY A 31 10.02 10.43 3.97
C GLY A 31 8.64 9.84 4.21
N GLU A 32 8.33 8.85 3.41
CA GLU A 32 7.07 8.12 3.55
C GLU A 32 7.02 7.38 4.88
N ARG A 33 5.86 7.38 5.48
CA ARG A 33 5.64 6.78 6.78
C ARG A 33 4.88 5.46 6.64
N PHE A 34 5.57 4.44 6.14
CA PHE A 34 5.00 3.09 6.00
C PHE A 34 4.55 2.52 7.34
N ASP A 35 5.20 2.95 8.41
CA ASP A 35 4.87 2.53 9.77
C ASP A 35 3.49 2.98 10.25
N LEU A 36 2.89 3.96 9.59
CA LEU A 36 1.55 4.46 9.94
C LEU A 36 0.44 3.71 9.20
N ILE A 37 0.78 2.88 8.23
CA ILE A 37 -0.21 2.11 7.48
C ILE A 37 -0.72 0.96 8.34
N SER A 38 -2.05 0.79 8.38
CA SER A 38 -2.66 -0.29 9.14
C SER A 38 -2.14 -1.66 8.69
N PRO A 39 -1.54 -2.45 9.59
CA PRO A 39 -1.13 -3.80 9.22
C PRO A 39 -2.32 -4.72 8.93
N PHE A 40 -3.48 -4.45 9.52
CA PHE A 40 -4.69 -5.24 9.27
C PHE A 40 -5.25 -4.98 7.88
N GLY A 41 -5.29 -3.71 7.47
CA GLY A 41 -5.71 -3.34 6.12
C GLY A 41 -4.76 -3.91 5.08
N LEU A 42 -3.46 -3.82 5.36
CA LEU A 42 -2.44 -4.31 4.44
C LEU A 42 -2.54 -5.83 4.24
N VAL A 43 -2.82 -6.59 5.29
CA VAL A 43 -3.00 -8.04 5.18
C VAL A 43 -4.19 -8.38 4.27
N ARG A 44 -5.30 -7.66 4.41
CA ARG A 44 -6.46 -7.88 3.55
C ARG A 44 -6.13 -7.59 2.09
N LEU A 45 -5.41 -6.52 1.83
CA LEU A 45 -4.94 -6.19 0.48
C LEU A 45 -4.02 -7.27 -0.06
N ALA A 46 -3.06 -7.72 0.75
CA ALA A 46 -2.11 -8.76 0.34
C ALA A 46 -2.82 -10.07 -0.03
N LYS A 47 -3.93 -10.40 0.66
CA LYS A 47 -4.72 -11.58 0.33
C LYS A 47 -5.35 -11.48 -1.06
N VAL A 48 -5.75 -10.28 -1.48
CA VAL A 48 -6.27 -10.09 -2.84
C VAL A 48 -5.18 -10.36 -3.87
N TYR A 49 -3.97 -9.89 -3.63
CA TYR A 49 -2.84 -10.18 -4.51
C TYR A 49 -2.53 -11.67 -4.56
N ALA A 50 -2.61 -12.36 -3.42
CA ALA A 50 -2.38 -13.81 -3.37
C ALA A 50 -3.43 -14.58 -4.18
N GLU A 51 -4.70 -14.18 -4.10
CA GLU A 51 -5.76 -14.78 -4.91
C GLU A 51 -5.49 -14.62 -6.39
N GLY A 52 -5.10 -13.42 -6.80
CA GLY A 52 -4.78 -13.13 -8.20
C GLY A 52 -3.60 -13.96 -8.69
N ALA A 53 -2.55 -14.06 -7.88
CA ALA A 53 -1.37 -14.85 -8.22
C ALA A 53 -1.73 -16.33 -8.41
N LYS A 54 -2.60 -16.84 -7.56
CA LYS A 54 -3.04 -18.23 -7.65
C LYS A 54 -3.83 -18.51 -8.92
N LYS A 55 -4.67 -17.56 -9.36
CA LYS A 55 -5.51 -17.72 -10.54
C LYS A 55 -4.78 -17.45 -11.84
N TYR A 56 -3.94 -16.45 -11.87
CA TYR A 56 -3.40 -15.88 -13.11
C TYR A 56 -1.87 -15.87 -13.16
N GLY A 57 -1.20 -16.23 -12.08
CA GLY A 57 0.25 -16.18 -11.97
C GLY A 57 0.75 -14.90 -11.30
N ASP A 58 1.94 -15.00 -10.72
CA ASP A 58 2.58 -13.88 -10.05
C ASP A 58 2.73 -12.70 -11.01
N ARG A 59 2.38 -11.52 -10.54
CA ARG A 59 2.55 -10.26 -11.27
C ARG A 59 1.79 -10.17 -12.60
N ASN A 60 0.82 -11.08 -12.84
CA ASN A 60 -0.02 -10.98 -14.02
C ASN A 60 -0.70 -9.61 -14.15
N TRP A 61 -1.13 -9.03 -13.03
CA TRP A 61 -1.79 -7.73 -13.01
C TRP A 61 -0.90 -6.61 -13.57
N GLU A 62 0.42 -6.77 -13.50
CA GLU A 62 1.37 -5.76 -13.99
C GLU A 62 1.36 -5.62 -15.50
N LEU A 63 0.77 -6.59 -16.22
CA LEU A 63 0.61 -6.48 -17.66
C LEU A 63 -0.30 -5.32 -18.06
N GLY A 64 -1.14 -4.89 -17.14
CA GLY A 64 -1.98 -3.72 -17.33
C GLY A 64 -3.39 -4.05 -17.74
N GLN A 65 -4.30 -3.15 -17.36
CA GLN A 65 -5.71 -3.20 -17.74
C GLN A 65 -6.17 -1.76 -17.95
N PRO A 66 -7.19 -1.52 -18.78
CA PRO A 66 -7.69 -0.17 -18.94
C PRO A 66 -8.17 0.41 -17.62
N THR A 67 -7.81 1.65 -17.36
CA THR A 67 -8.17 2.35 -16.12
C THR A 67 -9.68 2.34 -15.88
N ASP A 68 -10.47 2.56 -16.93
CA ASP A 68 -11.93 2.58 -16.83
C ASP A 68 -12.50 1.24 -16.36
N GLU A 69 -11.91 0.15 -16.80
CA GLU A 69 -12.32 -1.18 -16.37
C GLU A 69 -12.03 -1.39 -14.87
N ILE A 70 -10.84 -0.95 -14.43
CA ILE A 70 -10.46 -1.07 -13.03
C ILE A 70 -11.37 -0.21 -12.16
N LEU A 71 -11.65 1.02 -12.58
CA LEU A 71 -12.53 1.93 -11.85
C LEU A 71 -13.94 1.38 -11.73
N ASN A 72 -14.50 0.90 -12.82
CA ASN A 72 -15.84 0.34 -12.79
C ASN A 72 -15.93 -0.87 -11.87
N HIS A 73 -14.92 -1.72 -11.91
CA HIS A 73 -14.85 -2.89 -11.05
C HIS A 73 -14.76 -2.49 -9.57
N ALA A 74 -13.93 -1.49 -9.27
CA ALA A 74 -13.79 -0.97 -7.91
C ALA A 74 -15.11 -0.35 -7.41
N GLU A 75 -15.77 0.41 -8.26
CA GLU A 75 -17.06 1.03 -7.90
C GLU A 75 -18.12 -0.03 -7.65
N ARG A 76 -18.13 -1.11 -8.41
CA ARG A 76 -19.05 -2.23 -8.18
C ARG A 76 -18.84 -2.83 -6.79
N HIS A 77 -17.58 -3.10 -6.43
CA HIS A 77 -17.28 -3.64 -5.10
C HIS A 77 -17.68 -2.69 -3.98
N LEU A 78 -17.39 -1.40 -4.15
CA LEU A 78 -17.76 -0.41 -3.15
C LEU A 78 -19.27 -0.34 -2.97
N ASN A 79 -20.01 -0.36 -4.08
CA ASN A 79 -21.46 -0.33 -4.04
C ASN A 79 -22.05 -1.57 -3.37
N LEU A 80 -21.50 -2.74 -3.64
CA LEU A 80 -21.93 -3.98 -2.98
C LEU A 80 -21.68 -3.90 -1.46
N TRP A 81 -20.54 -3.38 -1.07
CA TRP A 81 -20.25 -3.19 0.36
C TRP A 81 -21.26 -2.25 1.01
N LYS A 82 -21.61 -1.15 0.33
CA LYS A 82 -22.62 -0.19 0.81
C LYS A 82 -23.99 -0.84 0.99
N GLN A 83 -24.31 -1.82 0.17
CA GLN A 83 -25.57 -2.56 0.27
C GLN A 83 -25.55 -3.60 1.40
N GLY A 84 -24.43 -3.77 2.07
CA GLY A 84 -24.30 -4.72 3.16
C GLY A 84 -23.77 -6.08 2.76
N ASP A 85 -23.39 -6.26 1.50
CA ASP A 85 -22.82 -7.53 1.05
C ASP A 85 -21.43 -7.75 1.66
N ARG A 86 -21.23 -8.91 2.25
CA ARG A 86 -19.97 -9.32 2.89
C ARG A 86 -19.52 -10.70 2.40
N SER A 87 -20.02 -11.12 1.22
CA SER A 87 -19.68 -12.42 0.65
C SER A 87 -18.22 -12.53 0.25
N GLU A 88 -17.58 -11.40 0.02
CA GLU A 88 -16.16 -11.32 -0.31
C GLU A 88 -15.60 -10.01 0.27
N ASP A 89 -14.28 -9.85 0.20
CA ASP A 89 -13.63 -8.65 0.75
C ASP A 89 -13.68 -7.50 -0.27
N HIS A 90 -14.84 -6.86 -0.35
CA HIS A 90 -15.05 -5.78 -1.31
C HIS A 90 -14.09 -4.60 -1.09
N LEU A 91 -13.86 -4.22 0.16
CA LEU A 91 -13.01 -3.06 0.45
C LEU A 91 -11.56 -3.31 0.02
N ALA A 92 -11.05 -4.51 0.27
CA ALA A 92 -9.70 -4.85 -0.17
C ALA A 92 -9.59 -4.87 -1.70
N LYS A 93 -10.65 -5.28 -2.39
CA LYS A 93 -10.66 -5.27 -3.86
C LYS A 93 -10.74 -3.86 -4.42
N VAL A 94 -11.42 -2.94 -3.74
CA VAL A 94 -11.37 -1.51 -4.08
C VAL A 94 -9.94 -0.98 -3.93
N ALA A 95 -9.30 -1.29 -2.80
CA ALA A 95 -7.93 -0.87 -2.54
C ALA A 95 -6.98 -1.41 -3.60
N TRP A 96 -7.13 -2.68 -3.97
CA TRP A 96 -6.33 -3.28 -5.05
C TRP A 96 -6.43 -2.46 -6.34
N GLY A 97 -7.64 -2.08 -6.71
CA GLY A 97 -7.87 -1.28 -7.92
C GLY A 97 -7.14 0.06 -7.88
N MET A 98 -7.21 0.73 -6.74
CA MET A 98 -6.53 2.03 -6.57
C MET A 98 -5.02 1.88 -6.63
N PHE A 99 -4.47 0.87 -5.97
CA PHE A 99 -3.03 0.59 -6.03
C PHE A 99 -2.58 0.27 -7.45
N ALA A 100 -3.38 -0.52 -8.18
CA ALA A 100 -3.05 -0.86 -9.57
C ALA A 100 -3.00 0.39 -10.44
N ILE A 101 -3.99 1.27 -10.32
CA ILE A 101 -4.04 2.52 -11.10
C ILE A 101 -2.82 3.39 -10.77
N MET A 102 -2.51 3.57 -9.49
CA MET A 102 -1.34 4.34 -9.07
C MET A 102 -0.04 3.77 -9.65
N HIS A 103 0.07 2.45 -9.67
CA HIS A 103 1.22 1.79 -10.25
C HIS A 103 1.34 2.07 -11.75
N PHE A 104 0.22 1.99 -12.48
CA PHE A 104 0.21 2.23 -13.93
C PHE A 104 0.45 3.69 -14.26
N GLU A 105 0.00 4.62 -13.42
CA GLU A 105 0.32 6.04 -13.60
C GLU A 105 1.82 6.28 -13.61
N LYS A 106 2.56 5.51 -12.82
CA LYS A 106 4.02 5.63 -12.75
C LYS A 106 4.72 4.89 -13.88
N THR A 107 4.25 3.68 -14.21
CA THR A 107 4.94 2.77 -15.14
C THR A 107 4.40 2.85 -16.56
N LYS A 108 3.14 3.25 -16.73
CA LYS A 108 2.44 3.33 -18.02
C LYS A 108 1.60 4.61 -18.08
N PRO A 109 2.25 5.79 -18.03
CA PRO A 109 1.52 7.05 -17.81
C PRO A 109 0.50 7.44 -18.87
N LYS A 110 0.49 6.77 -20.02
CA LYS A 110 -0.49 7.04 -21.07
C LYS A 110 -1.67 6.06 -21.09
N GLN A 111 -1.72 5.18 -20.15
CA GLN A 111 -2.73 4.14 -20.10
C GLN A 111 -4.08 4.59 -19.48
#